data_1a0c1a2b6f8b1e0ab391abf4eceebf44
#
_entry.id   1a0c1a2b6f8b1e0ab391abf4eceebf44
#
_cell.length_a   1.000
_cell.length_b   1.000
_cell.length_c   1.000
_cell.angle_alpha   90.00
_cell.angle_beta   90.00
_cell.angle_gamma   90.00
#
_symmetry.space_group_name_H-M   'P 1'
#
loop_
_entity.id
_entity.type
_entity.pdbx_description
1 polymer ?
#
loop_
_entity_poly.entity_id
_entity_poly.type
_entity_poly.pdbx_seq_one_letter_code
_entity_poly.pdbx_strand_id
1 'polypeptide(L)'
;LTGNSGTGKTRIAKKFAEYLEESIGNNEKNWLLVPVGADWTDNTKILGYFNPLANEGKGEYVKSNILKFIENANKPENKDIPFFLILDEMNLSHVERYFSDFLSHMETPDIPFELDGYDKKINYPKNLFITGTVNIDETTYMFSPKVLDRANVIEFKPKIKDVMNLFKDPNEEI
;
A
#
# COMPACT_ATOMS: atom_id res chain seq x y z
N LEU A 1 -6.78 -7.68 -2.16
CA LEU A 1 -6.85 -9.13 -1.98
C LEU A 1 -7.62 -9.46 -0.71
N THR A 2 -8.71 -10.19 -0.80
CA THR A 2 -9.56 -10.57 0.34
C THR A 2 -9.58 -12.09 0.53
N GLY A 3 -9.89 -12.57 1.74
CA GLY A 3 -9.98 -13.99 2.10
C GLY A 3 -9.63 -14.22 3.57
N ASN A 4 -9.72 -15.48 4.01
CA ASN A 4 -9.42 -15.86 5.38
C ASN A 4 -7.97 -15.57 5.77
N SER A 5 -7.71 -15.41 7.07
CA SER A 5 -6.36 -15.25 7.60
C SER A 5 -5.49 -16.47 7.25
N GLY A 6 -4.18 -16.26 7.08
CA GLY A 6 -3.23 -17.34 6.80
C GLY A 6 -3.29 -17.94 5.39
N THR A 7 -4.09 -17.41 4.45
CA THR A 7 -4.22 -17.95 3.09
C THR A 7 -3.12 -17.50 2.11
N GLY A 8 -2.16 -16.68 2.55
CA GLY A 8 -1.01 -16.26 1.75
C GLY A 8 -1.23 -15.01 0.89
N LYS A 9 -2.29 -14.21 1.15
CA LYS A 9 -2.60 -12.97 0.41
C LYS A 9 -1.42 -12.01 0.32
N THR A 10 -0.81 -11.70 1.44
CA THR A 10 0.36 -10.81 1.53
C THR A 10 1.57 -11.40 0.80
N ARG A 11 1.77 -12.72 0.93
CA ARG A 11 2.87 -13.42 0.27
C ARG A 11 2.75 -13.35 -1.25
N ILE A 12 1.54 -13.56 -1.81
CA ILE A 12 1.34 -13.49 -3.26
C ILE A 12 1.52 -12.07 -3.78
N ALA A 13 0.99 -11.05 -3.07
CA ALA A 13 1.19 -9.65 -3.46
C ALA A 13 2.69 -9.29 -3.49
N LYS A 14 3.43 -9.69 -2.44
CA LYS A 14 4.86 -9.47 -2.35
C LYS A 14 5.63 -10.20 -3.46
N LYS A 15 5.35 -11.49 -3.68
CA LYS A 15 6.02 -12.29 -4.71
C LYS A 15 5.77 -11.78 -6.12
N PHE A 16 4.58 -11.28 -6.39
CA PHE A 16 4.27 -10.63 -7.66
C PHE A 16 5.10 -9.35 -7.86
N ALA A 17 5.23 -8.51 -6.84
CA ALA A 17 6.03 -7.31 -6.91
C ALA A 17 7.54 -7.61 -7.07
N GLU A 18 8.07 -8.60 -6.34
CA GLU A 18 9.45 -9.09 -6.47
C GLU A 18 9.74 -9.62 -7.89
N TYR A 19 8.83 -10.42 -8.43
CA TYR A 19 8.97 -10.95 -9.80
C TYR A 19 9.03 -9.84 -10.86
N LEU A 20 8.21 -8.81 -10.72
CA LEU A 20 8.24 -7.67 -11.64
C LEU A 20 9.49 -6.82 -11.47
N GLU A 21 9.98 -6.61 -10.25
CA GLU A 21 11.25 -5.94 -9.96
C GLU A 21 12.42 -6.64 -10.69
N GLU A 22 12.53 -7.95 -10.54
CA GLU A 22 13.54 -8.78 -11.22
C GLU A 22 13.40 -8.72 -12.75
N SER A 23 12.16 -8.78 -13.26
CA SER A 23 11.86 -8.78 -14.71
C SER A 23 12.21 -7.45 -15.40
N ILE A 24 12.07 -6.34 -14.67
CA ILE A 24 12.38 -4.99 -15.18
C ILE A 24 13.89 -4.72 -15.11
N GLY A 25 14.63 -5.44 -14.25
CA GLY A 25 16.07 -5.26 -14.09
C GLY A 25 16.44 -3.90 -13.47
N ASN A 26 15.56 -3.32 -12.66
CA ASN A 26 15.80 -2.06 -12.00
C ASN A 26 16.71 -2.25 -10.79
N ASN A 27 17.69 -1.36 -10.61
CA ASN A 27 18.59 -1.38 -9.46
C ASN A 27 17.97 -0.79 -8.18
N GLU A 28 16.82 -0.14 -8.28
CA GLU A 28 16.10 0.44 -7.16
C GLU A 28 14.82 -0.37 -6.87
N LYS A 29 14.59 -0.60 -5.59
CA LYS A 29 13.39 -1.30 -5.11
C LYS A 29 12.12 -0.51 -5.46
N ASN A 30 11.26 -1.11 -6.27
CA ASN A 30 10.01 -0.52 -6.75
C ASN A 30 8.77 -1.05 -6.02
N TRP A 31 8.92 -1.69 -4.88
CA TRP A 31 7.80 -2.11 -4.04
C TRP A 31 8.04 -1.81 -2.56
N LEU A 32 6.94 -1.56 -1.84
CA LEU A 32 6.94 -1.28 -0.41
C LEU A 32 5.78 -2.04 0.25
N LEU A 33 6.11 -2.89 1.23
CA LEU A 33 5.13 -3.56 2.09
C LEU A 33 5.02 -2.81 3.41
N VAL A 34 3.80 -2.42 3.77
CA VAL A 34 3.52 -1.65 4.99
C VAL A 34 2.38 -2.31 5.75
N PRO A 35 2.62 -2.81 6.97
CA PRO A 35 1.55 -3.27 7.84
C PRO A 35 0.73 -2.06 8.34
N VAL A 36 -0.58 -2.15 8.21
CA VAL A 36 -1.49 -1.13 8.75
C VAL A 36 -1.70 -1.37 10.23
N GLY A 37 -1.52 -0.31 11.02
CA GLY A 37 -1.76 -0.36 12.47
C GLY A 37 -3.21 -0.01 12.82
N ALA A 38 -3.72 -0.58 13.91
CA ALA A 38 -5.04 -0.23 14.44
C ALA A 38 -5.14 1.23 14.91
N ASP A 39 -3.99 1.89 15.13
CA ASP A 39 -3.85 3.29 15.51
C ASP A 39 -3.84 4.27 14.32
N TRP A 40 -4.09 3.79 13.10
CA TRP A 40 -4.12 4.65 11.91
C TRP A 40 -5.46 5.40 11.81
N THR A 41 -5.54 6.54 12.46
CA THR A 41 -6.76 7.35 12.53
C THR A 41 -6.83 8.49 11.53
N ASP A 42 -5.69 8.82 10.90
CA ASP A 42 -5.53 9.91 9.94
C ASP A 42 -4.42 9.59 8.92
N ASN A 43 -4.14 10.52 8.02
CA ASN A 43 -3.17 10.36 6.92
C ASN A 43 -1.70 10.49 7.34
N THR A 44 -1.39 10.80 8.59
CA THR A 44 -0.01 11.08 9.04
C THR A 44 0.92 9.89 8.88
N LYS A 45 0.40 8.68 9.04
CA LYS A 45 1.18 7.43 8.83
C LYS A 45 1.53 7.20 7.35
N ILE A 46 0.73 7.76 6.43
CA ILE A 46 0.95 7.65 4.98
C ILE A 46 1.78 8.80 4.46
N LEU A 47 1.38 10.03 4.74
CA LEU A 47 2.00 11.22 4.17
C LEU A 47 3.10 11.81 5.06
N GLY A 48 3.01 11.63 6.38
CA GLY A 48 3.87 12.30 7.36
C GLY A 48 3.17 13.50 7.99
N TYR A 49 3.93 14.33 8.69
CA TYR A 49 3.39 15.48 9.42
C TYR A 49 4.43 16.57 9.60
N PHE A 50 3.97 17.80 9.79
CA PHE A 50 4.85 18.93 10.17
C PHE A 50 5.13 18.90 11.67
N ASN A 51 6.40 18.90 12.03
CA ASN A 51 6.87 19.02 13.42
C ASN A 51 7.37 20.44 13.68
N PRO A 52 6.60 21.30 14.37
CA PRO A 52 7.01 22.70 14.61
C PRO A 52 8.18 22.85 15.59
N LEU A 53 8.47 21.82 16.38
CA LEU A 53 9.56 21.86 17.37
C LEU A 53 10.92 21.38 16.80
N ALA A 54 10.90 20.81 15.60
CA ALA A 54 12.13 20.36 14.95
C ALA A 54 12.98 21.55 14.48
N ASN A 55 14.26 21.29 14.16
CA ASN A 55 15.16 22.25 13.56
C ASN A 55 15.25 23.58 14.33
N GLU A 56 15.50 23.49 15.65
CA GLU A 56 15.64 24.63 16.56
C GLU A 56 14.41 25.58 16.57
N GLY A 57 13.21 25.01 16.41
CA GLY A 57 11.96 25.77 16.40
C GLY A 57 11.56 26.37 15.05
N LYS A 58 12.33 26.09 13.98
CA LYS A 58 11.93 26.49 12.60
C LYS A 58 10.88 25.57 12.00
N GLY A 59 10.69 24.40 12.60
CA GLY A 59 9.83 23.36 12.10
C GLY A 59 10.47 22.53 10.96
N GLU A 60 9.99 21.30 10.83
CA GLU A 60 10.41 20.38 9.76
C GLU A 60 9.28 19.43 9.41
N TYR A 61 9.14 19.09 8.12
CA TYR A 61 8.21 18.08 7.68
C TYR A 61 8.81 16.69 7.81
N VAL A 62 8.24 15.86 8.68
CA VAL A 62 8.64 14.47 8.92
C VAL A 62 7.92 13.57 7.93
N LYS A 63 8.64 13.11 6.92
CA LYS A 63 8.09 12.23 5.87
C LYS A 63 7.94 10.81 6.37
N SER A 64 6.81 10.18 6.04
CA SER A 64 6.63 8.74 6.16
C SER A 64 7.48 7.98 5.12
N ASN A 65 7.63 6.67 5.30
CA ASN A 65 8.26 5.82 4.28
C ASN A 65 7.41 5.73 3.01
N ILE A 66 6.07 5.81 3.13
CA ILE A 66 5.15 5.81 1.99
C ILE A 66 5.32 7.09 1.18
N LEU A 67 5.40 8.27 1.83
CA LEU A 67 5.63 9.52 1.11
C LEU A 67 6.97 9.51 0.35
N LYS A 68 8.05 9.01 0.97
CA LYS A 68 9.34 8.86 0.30
C LYS A 68 9.26 7.92 -0.91
N PHE A 69 8.48 6.85 -0.79
CA PHE A 69 8.23 5.92 -1.88
C PHE A 69 7.46 6.57 -3.04
N ILE A 70 6.46 7.38 -2.74
CA ILE A 70 5.69 8.17 -3.73
C ILE A 70 6.58 9.21 -4.41
N GLU A 71 7.43 9.91 -3.66
CA GLU A 71 8.41 10.84 -4.24
C GLU A 71 9.35 10.12 -5.21
N ASN A 72 9.76 8.90 -4.87
CA ASN A 72 10.62 8.09 -5.75
C ASN A 72 9.88 7.68 -7.03
N ALA A 73 8.61 7.25 -6.92
CA ALA A 73 7.77 6.93 -8.07
C ALA A 73 7.55 8.13 -9.02
N ASN A 74 7.53 9.36 -8.48
CA ASN A 74 7.34 10.61 -9.24
C ASN A 74 8.61 11.12 -9.92
N LYS A 75 9.78 10.52 -9.70
CA LYS A 75 11.00 10.94 -10.38
C LYS A 75 10.89 10.73 -11.90
N PRO A 76 11.39 11.66 -12.73
CA PRO A 76 11.33 11.53 -14.21
C PRO A 76 11.92 10.23 -14.74
N GLU A 77 13.00 9.73 -14.13
CA GLU A 77 13.65 8.47 -14.49
C GLU A 77 12.81 7.24 -14.18
N ASN A 78 11.84 7.34 -13.27
CA ASN A 78 11.00 6.24 -12.81
C ASN A 78 9.59 6.22 -13.43
N LYS A 79 9.25 7.18 -14.30
CA LYS A 79 7.89 7.37 -14.83
C LYS A 79 7.30 6.12 -15.52
N ASP A 80 8.16 5.30 -16.14
CA ASP A 80 7.77 4.11 -16.90
C ASP A 80 8.00 2.82 -16.07
N ILE A 81 8.45 2.94 -14.82
CA ILE A 81 8.67 1.83 -13.89
C ILE A 81 7.44 1.69 -12.99
N PRO A 82 6.77 0.53 -12.95
CA PRO A 82 5.65 0.33 -12.03
C PRO A 82 6.14 0.24 -10.58
N PHE A 83 5.47 0.97 -9.69
CA PHE A 83 5.70 0.98 -8.25
C PHE A 83 4.54 0.30 -7.53
N PHE A 84 4.82 -0.59 -6.56
CA PHE A 84 3.82 -1.38 -5.85
C PHE A 84 3.82 -1.05 -4.36
N LEU A 85 2.74 -0.39 -3.89
CA LEU A 85 2.47 -0.20 -2.47
C LEU A 85 1.53 -1.30 -1.98
N ILE A 86 2.02 -2.13 -1.06
CA ILE A 86 1.24 -3.21 -0.46
C ILE A 86 0.89 -2.80 0.97
N LEU A 87 -0.39 -2.60 1.24
CA LEU A 87 -0.94 -2.32 2.57
C LEU A 87 -1.44 -3.63 3.17
N ASP A 88 -0.71 -4.15 4.15
CA ASP A 88 -1.07 -5.41 4.81
C ASP A 88 -2.08 -5.18 5.92
N GLU A 89 -3.09 -6.03 5.97
CA GLU A 89 -4.24 -5.91 6.89
C GLU A 89 -4.93 -4.54 6.80
N MET A 90 -5.19 -4.09 5.56
CA MET A 90 -5.68 -2.75 5.27
C MET A 90 -6.94 -2.35 6.05
N ASN A 91 -7.79 -3.32 6.42
CA ASN A 91 -9.00 -3.12 7.20
C ASN A 91 -8.84 -3.22 8.72
N LEU A 92 -7.60 -3.26 9.23
CA LEU A 92 -7.33 -3.22 10.67
C LEU A 92 -7.67 -1.85 11.28
N SER A 93 -7.73 -0.81 10.46
CA SER A 93 -8.27 0.51 10.79
C SER A 93 -9.25 1.00 9.72
N HIS A 94 -9.94 2.11 9.98
CA HIS A 94 -10.87 2.72 9.02
C HIS A 94 -10.14 3.30 7.80
N VAL A 95 -10.19 2.61 6.68
CA VAL A 95 -9.50 2.98 5.43
C VAL A 95 -9.87 4.38 4.97
N GLU A 96 -11.15 4.74 5.02
CA GLU A 96 -11.66 6.05 4.61
C GLU A 96 -11.14 7.21 5.46
N ARG A 97 -10.52 6.96 6.62
CA ARG A 97 -9.88 7.99 7.44
C ARG A 97 -8.43 8.20 7.06
N TYR A 98 -7.63 7.14 7.15
CA TYR A 98 -6.20 7.28 6.92
C TYR A 98 -5.82 7.34 5.43
N PHE A 99 -6.70 6.86 4.55
CA PHE A 99 -6.47 6.76 3.09
C PHE A 99 -7.32 7.74 2.27
N SER A 100 -8.05 8.67 2.92
CA SER A 100 -8.98 9.61 2.28
C SER A 100 -8.37 10.41 1.14
N ASP A 101 -7.17 10.93 1.35
CA ASP A 101 -6.47 11.77 0.38
C ASP A 101 -6.12 10.97 -0.88
N PHE A 102 -5.67 9.73 -0.69
CA PHE A 102 -5.42 8.82 -1.81
C PHE A 102 -6.66 8.50 -2.61
N LEU A 103 -7.78 8.19 -1.93
CA LEU A 103 -9.06 7.94 -2.60
C LEU A 103 -9.52 9.14 -3.43
N SER A 104 -9.25 10.36 -2.96
CA SER A 104 -9.57 11.58 -3.69
C SER A 104 -8.64 11.80 -4.88
N HIS A 105 -7.32 11.62 -4.69
CA HIS A 105 -6.33 11.83 -5.76
C HIS A 105 -6.32 10.74 -6.83
N MET A 106 -6.87 9.55 -6.57
CA MET A 106 -7.15 8.55 -7.60
C MET A 106 -8.17 9.05 -8.64
N GLU A 107 -9.12 9.91 -8.23
CA GLU A 107 -10.08 10.53 -9.15
C GLU A 107 -9.52 11.77 -9.85
N THR A 108 -8.64 12.50 -9.17
CA THR A 108 -8.06 13.76 -9.65
C THR A 108 -6.53 13.74 -9.54
N PRO A 109 -5.84 12.87 -10.30
CA PRO A 109 -4.39 12.65 -10.15
C PRO A 109 -3.52 13.87 -10.50
N ASP A 110 -4.06 14.81 -11.25
CA ASP A 110 -3.36 16.04 -11.65
C ASP A 110 -3.37 17.13 -10.56
N ILE A 111 -4.19 16.94 -9.50
CA ILE A 111 -4.19 17.84 -8.34
C ILE A 111 -3.12 17.33 -7.36
N PRO A 112 -2.15 18.17 -6.94
CA PRO A 112 -1.15 17.75 -5.98
C PRO A 112 -1.74 17.55 -4.57
N PHE A 113 -1.11 16.69 -3.78
CA PHE A 113 -1.39 16.59 -2.35
C PHE A 113 -1.09 17.92 -1.65
N GLU A 114 -2.03 18.38 -0.84
CA GLU A 114 -1.86 19.54 0.02
C GLU A 114 -1.27 19.07 1.37
N LEU A 115 0.00 19.38 1.60
CA LEU A 115 0.73 18.98 2.80
C LEU A 115 1.22 20.24 3.52
N ASP A 116 0.61 20.55 4.63
CA ASP A 116 0.96 21.73 5.44
C ASP A 116 2.42 21.69 5.89
N GLY A 117 3.16 22.75 5.61
CA GLY A 117 4.59 22.83 5.94
C GLY A 117 5.53 21.98 5.07
N TYR A 118 5.04 21.53 3.91
CA TYR A 118 5.84 20.83 2.92
C TYR A 118 5.96 21.64 1.64
N ASP A 119 7.19 22.01 1.28
CA ASP A 119 7.44 22.96 0.19
C ASP A 119 7.28 22.38 -1.22
N LYS A 120 7.19 21.04 -1.35
CA LYS A 120 7.08 20.37 -2.65
C LYS A 120 5.65 20.01 -2.99
N LYS A 121 5.29 20.21 -4.24
CA LYS A 121 4.04 19.66 -4.80
C LYS A 121 4.28 18.21 -5.22
N ILE A 122 3.48 17.29 -4.69
CA ILE A 122 3.53 15.88 -5.02
C ILE A 122 2.20 15.47 -5.60
N ASN A 123 2.21 14.97 -6.82
CA ASN A 123 1.03 14.43 -7.47
C ASN A 123 0.91 12.92 -7.18
N TYR A 124 -0.29 12.38 -7.37
CA TYR A 124 -0.48 10.93 -7.37
C TYR A 124 0.27 10.32 -8.58
N PRO A 125 1.23 9.40 -8.36
CA PRO A 125 2.02 8.85 -9.46
C PRO A 125 1.17 7.93 -10.34
N LYS A 126 1.19 8.12 -11.66
CA LYS A 126 0.44 7.27 -12.63
C LYS A 126 0.96 5.83 -12.69
N ASN A 127 2.18 5.60 -12.26
CA ASN A 127 2.86 4.31 -12.19
C ASN A 127 2.77 3.65 -10.80
N LEU A 128 1.97 4.19 -9.87
CA LEU A 128 1.76 3.62 -8.55
C LEU A 128 0.55 2.69 -8.53
N PHE A 129 0.79 1.42 -8.19
CA PHE A 129 -0.22 0.39 -7.99
C PHE A 129 -0.34 0.06 -6.50
N ILE A 130 -1.57 0.12 -5.97
CA ILE A 130 -1.82 -0.12 -4.55
C ILE A 130 -2.58 -1.43 -4.40
N THR A 131 -2.06 -2.30 -3.53
CA THR A 131 -2.68 -3.57 -3.18
C THR A 131 -2.94 -3.62 -1.67
N GLY A 132 -4.19 -3.71 -1.25
CA GLY A 132 -4.55 -3.98 0.13
C GLY A 132 -4.81 -5.46 0.36
N THR A 133 -4.33 -6.04 1.45
CA THR A 133 -4.78 -7.34 1.93
C THR A 133 -5.83 -7.18 3.01
N VAL A 134 -6.83 -8.06 3.02
CA VAL A 134 -8.00 -7.98 3.87
C VAL A 134 -8.34 -9.34 4.44
N ASN A 135 -8.46 -9.44 5.75
CA ASN A 135 -8.95 -10.62 6.45
C ASN A 135 -10.45 -10.49 6.70
N ILE A 136 -11.25 -11.47 6.22
CA ILE A 136 -12.72 -11.45 6.33
C ILE A 136 -13.24 -12.24 7.54
N ASP A 137 -12.39 -13.05 8.17
CA ASP A 137 -12.67 -13.91 9.32
C ASP A 137 -12.33 -13.25 10.66
N GLU A 138 -11.80 -12.03 10.64
CA GLU A 138 -11.45 -11.27 11.83
C GLU A 138 -12.46 -10.13 12.10
N THR A 139 -12.54 -9.68 13.34
CA THR A 139 -13.30 -8.48 13.73
C THR A 139 -12.58 -7.23 13.28
N THR A 140 -12.71 -6.91 12.00
CA THR A 140 -12.08 -5.79 11.32
C THR A 140 -13.13 -4.84 10.76
N TYR A 141 -12.70 -3.65 10.33
CA TYR A 141 -13.62 -2.66 9.76
C TYR A 141 -14.05 -3.05 8.35
N MET A 142 -15.34 -2.87 8.06
CA MET A 142 -15.88 -3.00 6.71
C MET A 142 -15.49 -1.79 5.87
N PHE A 143 -15.26 -2.01 4.58
CA PHE A 143 -15.03 -0.91 3.65
C PHE A 143 -16.30 -0.15 3.35
N SER A 144 -16.19 1.17 3.31
CA SER A 144 -17.24 2.02 2.82
C SER A 144 -17.42 1.87 1.30
N PRO A 145 -18.59 2.21 0.74
CA PRO A 145 -18.79 2.24 -0.72
C PRO A 145 -17.73 3.08 -1.44
N LYS A 146 -17.27 4.18 -0.84
CA LYS A 146 -16.22 5.05 -1.39
C LYS A 146 -14.90 4.33 -1.68
N VAL A 147 -14.56 3.32 -0.87
CA VAL A 147 -13.39 2.47 -1.09
C VAL A 147 -13.67 1.40 -2.14
N LEU A 148 -14.83 0.72 -2.04
CA LEU A 148 -15.21 -0.38 -2.91
C LEU A 148 -15.41 0.04 -4.36
N ASP A 149 -15.94 1.23 -4.60
CA ASP A 149 -16.15 1.78 -5.95
C ASP A 149 -14.84 1.98 -6.74
N ARG A 150 -13.70 2.05 -6.03
CA ARG A 150 -12.36 2.25 -6.61
C ARG A 150 -11.50 0.99 -6.58
N ALA A 151 -11.99 -0.09 -5.97
CA ALA A 151 -11.21 -1.29 -5.74
C ALA A 151 -11.60 -2.43 -6.67
N ASN A 152 -10.60 -3.06 -7.31
CA ASN A 152 -10.79 -4.39 -7.87
C ASN A 152 -10.63 -5.42 -6.75
N VAL A 153 -11.73 -6.06 -6.36
CA VAL A 153 -11.72 -7.06 -5.28
C VAL A 153 -11.41 -8.44 -5.86
N ILE A 154 -10.30 -9.04 -5.42
CA ILE A 154 -9.91 -10.40 -5.77
C ILE A 154 -10.00 -11.24 -4.50
N GLU A 155 -10.91 -12.21 -4.48
CA GLU A 155 -11.05 -13.12 -3.36
C GLU A 155 -10.08 -14.30 -3.51
N PHE A 156 -9.23 -14.48 -2.49
CA PHE A 156 -8.27 -15.57 -2.44
C PHE A 156 -8.84 -16.74 -1.63
N LYS A 157 -9.31 -17.75 -2.34
CA LYS A 157 -9.85 -19.01 -1.77
C LYS A 157 -8.96 -20.17 -2.20
N PRO A 158 -8.05 -20.65 -1.34
CA PRO A 158 -7.31 -21.87 -1.65
C PRO A 158 -8.27 -23.04 -1.77
N LYS A 159 -8.14 -23.85 -2.83
CA LYS A 159 -8.95 -25.05 -2.98
C LYS A 159 -8.47 -26.10 -1.96
N ILE A 160 -9.42 -26.78 -1.32
CA ILE A 160 -9.11 -27.85 -0.34
C ILE A 160 -8.16 -28.89 -0.96
N LYS A 161 -8.32 -29.22 -2.24
CA LYS A 161 -7.45 -30.17 -2.96
C LYS A 161 -5.98 -29.70 -2.99
N ASP A 162 -5.75 -28.40 -3.20
CA ASP A 162 -4.39 -27.83 -3.27
C ASP A 162 -3.73 -27.87 -1.90
N VAL A 163 -4.50 -27.55 -0.85
CA VAL A 163 -4.03 -27.68 0.54
C VAL A 163 -3.74 -29.12 0.91
N MET A 164 -4.61 -30.06 0.54
CA MET A 164 -4.38 -31.50 0.81
C MET A 164 -3.18 -32.08 0.05
N ASN A 165 -2.89 -31.58 -1.15
CA ASN A 165 -1.71 -32.02 -1.91
C ASN A 165 -0.40 -31.59 -1.23
N LEU A 166 -0.34 -30.41 -0.63
CA LEU A 166 0.82 -29.94 0.16
C LEU A 166 1.14 -30.87 1.35
N PHE A 167 0.12 -31.52 1.93
CA PHE A 167 0.32 -32.50 3.02
C PHE A 167 0.69 -33.90 2.53
N LYS A 168 0.47 -34.22 1.24
CA LYS A 168 0.78 -35.54 0.67
C LYS A 168 2.22 -35.65 0.16
N ASP A 169 2.84 -34.53 -0.16
CA ASP A 169 4.21 -34.51 -0.68
C ASP A 169 5.03 -33.40 0.01
N PRO A 170 5.58 -33.69 1.22
CA PRO A 170 6.32 -32.70 1.99
C PRO A 170 7.67 -32.30 1.38
N ASN A 171 8.09 -32.91 0.27
CA ASN A 171 9.38 -32.66 -0.39
C ASN A 171 9.27 -31.91 -1.73
N GLU A 172 8.10 -31.56 -2.22
CA GLU A 172 7.97 -30.64 -3.35
C GLU A 172 8.08 -29.19 -2.85
N GLU A 173 9.27 -28.63 -2.96
CA GLU A 173 9.50 -27.19 -2.84
C GLU A 173 8.72 -26.46 -3.94
N ILE A 174 7.87 -25.51 -3.52
CA ILE A 174 7.14 -24.58 -4.40
C ILE A 174 8.05 -23.44 -4.80
#